data_a8b568178b1de9dd4efcb804db28a413
#
_entry.id   a8b568178b1de9dd4efcb804db28a413
#
_cell.length_a   1.000
_cell.length_b   1.000
_cell.length_c   1.000
_cell.angle_alpha   90.00
_cell.angle_beta   90.00
_cell.angle_gamma   90.00
#
_symmetry.space_group_name_H-M   'P 1'
#
loop_
_entity.id
_entity.type
_entity.pdbx_description
1 polymer ?
#
loop_
_entity_poly.entity_id
_entity_poly.type
_entity_poly.pdbx_seq_one_letter_code
_entity_poly.pdbx_strand_id
1 'polypeptide(L)'
;MIKSLLARSIRPLAFTTLAAAAASSAQAGTLTIGHTTWVGYGTLYLARDLGYFKEQGLDLKLTTIEEAAMYMAAQASGEIQGSASTIDEILKYRPSFCFKAVAALDDSHGGDGVLVGKEVNSLAELKGKEVAVNEGSVSQFWLSYLLKHAGMTMDDIKVQNMTADDAATAFISGRVPAAVTWEPHLSLVREKQQGKVLVDSTTTPGVIVDVVALNCDVIEKQPDDVKALVKGLYKAVQFTKENPQKAYEIMAKGVGGYLSDPQELANAAQGVRFYDQAMSETLLGVPGKPGEIKGVIRLANETWSGLQGKRFEVSYDDLVDTRFVTQ
;
A
#
# COMPACT_ATOMS: atom_id res chain seq x y z
N MET A 1 1.76 98.45 28.15
CA MET A 1 2.68 97.35 28.21
C MET A 1 1.90 96.05 28.57
N ILE A 2 1.52 95.30 27.56
CA ILE A 2 0.72 94.07 27.79
C ILE A 2 1.42 92.96 27.02
N LYS A 3 1.94 91.95 27.77
CA LYS A 3 2.58 90.74 27.22
C LYS A 3 1.52 89.71 26.91
N SER A 4 1.38 89.34 25.67
CA SER A 4 0.52 88.24 25.23
C SER A 4 1.28 86.89 25.33
N LEU A 5 0.71 85.98 26.09
CA LEU A 5 1.17 84.60 26.15
C LEU A 5 0.50 83.78 25.04
N LEU A 6 1.29 83.24 24.13
CA LEU A 6 0.88 82.25 23.16
C LEU A 6 0.93 80.84 23.77
N ALA A 7 -0.23 80.27 23.96
CA ALA A 7 -0.36 78.86 24.37
C ALA A 7 -0.20 77.97 23.11
N ARG A 8 0.85 77.19 23.07
CA ARG A 8 1.06 76.08 22.06
C ARG A 8 0.31 74.83 22.53
N SER A 9 -0.72 74.47 21.80
CA SER A 9 -1.43 73.22 21.97
C SER A 9 -0.62 72.07 21.33
N ILE A 10 -0.16 71.13 22.16
CA ILE A 10 0.49 69.88 21.74
C ILE A 10 -0.65 68.88 21.47
N ARG A 11 -0.82 68.49 20.21
CA ARG A 11 -1.69 67.36 19.82
C ARG A 11 -0.95 66.04 20.07
N PRO A 12 -1.53 65.05 20.74
CA PRO A 12 -0.90 63.74 20.81
C PRO A 12 -1.05 63.00 19.49
N LEU A 13 0.06 62.57 18.93
CA LEU A 13 0.12 61.65 17.80
C LEU A 13 -0.25 60.24 18.34
N ALA A 14 -1.42 59.75 17.97
CA ALA A 14 -1.79 58.36 18.22
C ALA A 14 -0.99 57.44 17.28
N PHE A 15 -0.01 56.72 17.79
CA PHE A 15 0.65 55.62 17.11
C PHE A 15 -0.29 54.42 17.07
N THR A 16 -0.95 54.19 15.96
CA THR A 16 -1.65 52.93 15.68
C THR A 16 -0.60 51.89 15.31
N THR A 17 -0.23 51.04 16.24
CA THR A 17 0.56 49.83 15.96
C THR A 17 -0.33 48.86 15.21
N LEU A 18 -0.09 48.75 13.88
CA LEU A 18 -0.64 47.70 13.04
C LEU A 18 0.08 46.41 13.39
N ALA A 19 -0.55 45.57 14.21
CA ALA A 19 -0.09 44.21 14.47
C ALA A 19 -0.28 43.41 13.16
N ALA A 20 0.77 43.31 12.36
CA ALA A 20 0.83 42.37 11.25
C ALA A 20 0.80 40.96 11.87
N ALA A 21 -0.35 40.32 11.84
CA ALA A 21 -0.45 38.89 12.07
C ALA A 21 0.36 38.20 10.98
N ALA A 22 1.58 37.76 11.32
CA ALA A 22 2.36 36.87 10.49
C ALA A 22 1.56 35.55 10.43
N ALA A 23 0.80 35.38 9.35
CA ALA A 23 0.30 34.09 8.95
C ALA A 23 1.56 33.24 8.67
N SER A 24 1.98 32.44 9.66
CA SER A 24 2.92 31.37 9.44
C SER A 24 2.28 30.49 8.37
N SER A 25 2.75 30.61 7.14
CA SER A 25 2.47 29.58 6.12
C SER A 25 3.09 28.29 6.68
N ALA A 26 2.25 27.44 7.25
CA ALA A 26 2.68 26.09 7.61
C ALA A 26 3.29 25.50 6.33
N GLN A 27 4.57 25.22 6.35
CA GLN A 27 5.23 24.59 5.24
C GLN A 27 4.60 23.20 5.08
N ALA A 28 4.12 22.90 3.87
CA ALA A 28 3.53 21.58 3.60
C ALA A 28 4.54 20.49 3.96
N GLY A 29 4.10 19.53 4.76
CA GLY A 29 4.87 18.34 5.04
C GLY A 29 5.14 17.56 3.75
N THR A 30 6.21 16.82 3.69
CA THR A 30 6.54 15.98 2.52
C THR A 30 6.72 14.54 2.99
N LEU A 31 5.99 13.61 2.36
CA LEU A 31 6.18 12.19 2.53
C LEU A 31 6.47 11.54 1.17
N THR A 32 7.43 10.63 1.14
CA THR A 32 7.70 9.77 -0.02
C THR A 32 7.33 8.34 0.33
N ILE A 33 6.44 7.73 -0.45
CA ILE A 33 5.97 6.35 -0.30
C ILE A 33 6.50 5.52 -1.46
N GLY A 34 7.21 4.42 -1.14
CA GLY A 34 7.65 3.42 -2.10
C GLY A 34 6.63 2.30 -2.24
N HIS A 35 6.50 1.74 -3.44
CA HIS A 35 5.58 0.63 -3.71
C HIS A 35 5.92 -0.09 -5.02
N THR A 36 5.42 -1.30 -5.20
CA THR A 36 5.40 -2.02 -6.48
C THR A 36 4.25 -1.52 -7.37
N THR A 37 4.22 -1.93 -8.64
CA THR A 37 3.06 -1.69 -9.50
C THR A 37 1.91 -2.60 -9.08
N TRP A 38 0.88 -2.02 -8.49
CA TRP A 38 -0.35 -2.69 -8.05
C TRP A 38 -1.56 -1.78 -8.26
N VAL A 39 -2.66 -2.35 -8.75
CA VAL A 39 -3.88 -1.59 -9.03
C VAL A 39 -4.48 -0.94 -7.78
N GLY A 40 -4.37 -1.57 -6.62
CA GLY A 40 -4.86 -1.07 -5.34
C GLY A 40 -4.21 0.25 -4.90
N TYR A 41 -2.96 0.46 -5.28
CA TYR A 41 -2.23 1.70 -4.98
C TYR A 41 -2.67 2.89 -5.84
N GLY A 42 -3.55 2.66 -6.82
CA GLY A 42 -4.18 3.74 -7.62
C GLY A 42 -4.85 4.82 -6.78
N THR A 43 -5.39 4.48 -5.61
CA THR A 43 -6.02 5.44 -4.69
C THR A 43 -5.04 6.50 -4.14
N LEU A 44 -3.77 6.14 -3.97
CA LEU A 44 -2.71 7.09 -3.60
C LEU A 44 -2.48 8.13 -4.70
N TYR A 45 -2.39 7.68 -5.94
CA TYR A 45 -2.26 8.54 -7.11
C TYR A 45 -3.49 9.42 -7.32
N LEU A 46 -4.68 8.84 -7.17
CA LEU A 46 -5.94 9.57 -7.27
C LEU A 46 -6.02 10.71 -6.24
N ALA A 47 -5.72 10.41 -4.98
CA ALA A 47 -5.73 11.42 -3.92
C ALA A 47 -4.69 12.52 -4.16
N ARG A 48 -3.49 12.16 -4.62
CA ARG A 48 -2.44 13.11 -4.99
C ARG A 48 -2.88 14.03 -6.12
N ASP A 49 -3.38 13.46 -7.21
CA ASP A 49 -3.66 14.20 -8.46
C ASP A 49 -4.95 15.01 -8.37
N LEU A 50 -5.91 14.62 -7.50
CA LEU A 50 -7.07 15.45 -7.15
C LEU A 50 -6.74 16.51 -6.08
N GLY A 51 -5.52 16.52 -5.54
CA GLY A 51 -5.08 17.50 -4.57
C GLY A 51 -5.55 17.28 -3.13
N TYR A 52 -6.14 16.11 -2.82
CA TYR A 52 -6.70 15.83 -1.49
C TYR A 52 -5.67 15.84 -0.36
N PHE A 53 -4.42 15.48 -0.65
CA PHE A 53 -3.32 15.62 0.31
C PHE A 53 -2.90 17.09 0.47
N LYS A 54 -2.79 17.83 -0.65
CA LYS A 54 -2.41 19.26 -0.63
C LYS A 54 -3.41 20.13 0.12
N GLU A 55 -4.71 19.82 0.01
CA GLU A 55 -5.77 20.50 0.78
C GLU A 55 -5.56 20.38 2.29
N GLN A 56 -4.87 19.32 2.74
CA GLN A 56 -4.55 19.05 4.13
C GLN A 56 -3.11 19.46 4.51
N GLY A 57 -2.36 20.10 3.60
CA GLY A 57 -0.99 20.54 3.85
C GLY A 57 0.09 19.49 3.65
N LEU A 58 -0.19 18.38 2.92
CA LEU A 58 0.76 17.32 2.64
C LEU A 58 1.14 17.30 1.15
N ASP A 59 2.44 17.29 0.85
CA ASP A 59 2.99 16.99 -0.48
C ASP A 59 3.43 15.53 -0.53
N LEU A 60 2.58 14.66 -1.11
CA LEU A 60 2.87 13.23 -1.24
C LEU A 60 3.64 12.93 -2.53
N LYS A 61 4.79 12.29 -2.39
CA LYS A 61 5.58 11.72 -3.49
C LYS A 61 5.42 10.20 -3.50
N LEU A 62 5.26 9.64 -4.69
CA LEU A 62 5.15 8.21 -4.90
C LEU A 62 6.29 7.75 -5.79
N THR A 63 6.93 6.64 -5.44
CA THR A 63 8.02 6.05 -6.21
C THR A 63 7.82 4.55 -6.37
N THR A 64 7.86 4.09 -7.62
CA THR A 64 7.71 2.67 -7.93
C THR A 64 9.06 1.97 -7.81
N ILE A 65 9.09 0.90 -7.04
CA ILE A 65 10.26 0.03 -6.82
C ILE A 65 9.73 -1.40 -6.82
N GLU A 66 9.96 -2.16 -7.88
CA GLU A 66 9.28 -3.46 -8.09
C GLU A 66 9.77 -4.58 -7.17
N GLU A 67 10.90 -4.40 -6.51
CA GLU A 67 11.46 -5.40 -5.60
C GLU A 67 11.21 -5.02 -4.15
N ALA A 68 10.46 -5.85 -3.41
CA ALA A 68 10.08 -5.59 -2.01
C ALA A 68 11.28 -5.33 -1.10
N ALA A 69 12.35 -6.09 -1.24
CA ALA A 69 13.57 -5.90 -0.45
C ALA A 69 14.19 -4.52 -0.67
N MET A 70 14.07 -3.95 -1.88
CA MET A 70 14.66 -2.65 -2.22
C MET A 70 13.88 -1.49 -1.60
N TYR A 71 12.54 -1.46 -1.72
CA TYR A 71 11.79 -0.36 -1.08
C TYR A 71 11.81 -0.46 0.45
N MET A 72 11.87 -1.67 1.01
CA MET A 72 12.06 -1.84 2.46
C MET A 72 13.44 -1.36 2.92
N ALA A 73 14.50 -1.57 2.13
CA ALA A 73 15.83 -1.05 2.42
C ALA A 73 15.86 0.49 2.32
N ALA A 74 15.24 1.08 1.29
CA ALA A 74 15.11 2.53 1.15
C ALA A 74 14.32 3.15 2.32
N GLN A 75 13.28 2.47 2.80
CA GLN A 75 12.52 2.88 3.98
C GLN A 75 13.35 2.78 5.26
N ALA A 76 14.10 1.70 5.44
CA ALA A 76 14.98 1.51 6.60
C ALA A 76 16.10 2.54 6.66
N SER A 77 16.63 2.99 5.51
CA SER A 77 17.65 4.05 5.43
C SER A 77 17.08 5.46 5.62
N GLY A 78 15.77 5.64 5.55
CA GLY A 78 15.10 6.94 5.59
C GLY A 78 15.06 7.69 4.25
N GLU A 79 15.50 7.08 3.16
CA GLU A 79 15.39 7.63 1.81
C GLU A 79 13.94 7.85 1.42
N ILE A 80 13.05 6.93 1.80
CA ILE A 80 11.61 7.07 1.76
C ILE A 80 11.02 7.00 3.18
N GLN A 81 9.87 7.65 3.40
CA GLN A 81 9.25 7.78 4.72
C GLN A 81 8.28 6.64 5.02
N GLY A 82 7.88 5.89 3.99
CA GLY A 82 6.98 4.77 4.13
C GLY A 82 6.85 3.94 2.87
N SER A 83 6.06 2.89 2.96
CA SER A 83 5.71 2.02 1.84
C SER A 83 4.21 1.74 1.78
N ALA A 84 3.70 1.51 0.57
CA ALA A 84 2.46 0.78 0.35
C ALA A 84 2.84 -0.68 0.03
N SER A 85 2.37 -1.61 0.86
CA SER A 85 2.81 -3.00 0.86
C SER A 85 1.80 -3.87 1.60
N THR A 86 1.90 -5.17 1.45
CA THR A 86 1.04 -6.09 2.18
C THR A 86 1.44 -6.26 3.64
N ILE A 87 0.47 -6.59 4.49
CA ILE A 87 0.70 -6.73 5.94
C ILE A 87 1.71 -7.83 6.28
N ASP A 88 1.78 -8.88 5.50
CA ASP A 88 2.74 -9.97 5.69
C ASP A 88 4.17 -9.54 5.34
N GLU A 89 4.34 -8.72 4.30
CA GLU A 89 5.65 -8.15 3.95
C GLU A 89 6.15 -7.20 5.04
N ILE A 90 5.32 -6.26 5.50
CA ILE A 90 5.74 -5.35 6.58
C ILE A 90 6.05 -6.13 7.87
N LEU A 91 5.32 -7.21 8.15
CA LEU A 91 5.61 -8.09 9.29
C LEU A 91 6.98 -8.72 9.17
N LYS A 92 7.33 -9.24 8.00
CA LYS A 92 8.61 -9.89 7.73
C LYS A 92 9.80 -8.96 8.01
N TYR A 93 9.69 -7.68 7.66
CA TYR A 93 10.75 -6.69 7.81
C TYR A 93 10.73 -5.95 9.15
N ARG A 94 9.60 -6.01 9.88
CA ARG A 94 9.43 -5.30 11.17
C ARG A 94 10.54 -5.53 12.21
N PRO A 95 11.13 -6.73 12.33
CA PRO A 95 12.25 -6.96 13.26
C PRO A 95 13.52 -6.16 12.93
N SER A 96 13.66 -5.65 11.71
CA SER A 96 14.87 -4.94 11.25
C SER A 96 14.84 -3.45 11.57
N PHE A 97 13.66 -2.80 11.56
CA PHE A 97 13.50 -1.36 11.86
C PHE A 97 12.05 -1.06 12.25
N CYS A 98 11.83 0.13 12.83
CA CYS A 98 10.51 0.51 13.34
C CYS A 98 9.67 1.22 12.28
N PHE A 99 8.54 0.63 11.92
CA PHE A 99 7.48 1.21 11.12
C PHE A 99 6.14 0.55 11.44
N LYS A 100 5.02 1.22 11.16
CA LYS A 100 3.67 0.71 11.46
C LYS A 100 2.70 1.04 10.34
N ALA A 101 1.76 0.14 10.10
CA ALA A 101 0.58 0.39 9.27
C ALA A 101 -0.30 1.47 9.91
N VAL A 102 -0.62 2.51 9.14
CA VAL A 102 -1.46 3.65 9.56
C VAL A 102 -2.76 3.75 8.79
N ALA A 103 -2.85 3.11 7.61
CA ALA A 103 -4.05 3.04 6.77
C ALA A 103 -4.13 1.69 6.06
N ALA A 104 -5.34 1.14 5.92
CA ALA A 104 -5.61 0.07 4.99
C ALA A 104 -5.94 0.68 3.61
N LEU A 105 -5.43 0.07 2.55
CA LEU A 105 -5.67 0.48 1.17
C LEU A 105 -6.73 -0.39 0.51
N ASP A 106 -6.49 -1.69 0.52
CA ASP A 106 -7.34 -2.68 -0.15
C ASP A 106 -7.04 -4.10 0.34
N ASP A 107 -7.84 -5.06 -0.13
CA ASP A 107 -7.48 -6.46 -0.14
C ASP A 107 -7.65 -7.06 -1.55
N SER A 108 -6.78 -8.01 -1.86
CA SER A 108 -6.88 -8.77 -3.10
C SER A 108 -8.05 -9.74 -3.06
N HIS A 109 -8.92 -9.65 -4.05
CA HIS A 109 -10.12 -10.46 -4.21
C HIS A 109 -10.26 -10.93 -5.66
N GLY A 110 -9.32 -11.74 -6.10
CA GLY A 110 -9.14 -12.19 -7.48
C GLY A 110 -7.98 -11.50 -8.22
N GLY A 111 -7.31 -10.56 -7.56
CA GLY A 111 -6.20 -9.80 -8.12
C GLY A 111 -4.86 -10.52 -8.11
N ASP A 112 -4.65 -11.51 -7.22
CA ASP A 112 -3.49 -12.39 -7.20
C ASP A 112 -3.87 -13.79 -7.68
N GLY A 113 -2.93 -14.50 -8.33
CA GLY A 113 -3.20 -15.81 -8.87
C GLY A 113 -1.97 -16.68 -9.14
N VAL A 114 -2.23 -17.99 -9.19
CA VAL A 114 -1.28 -19.00 -9.64
C VAL A 114 -1.59 -19.36 -11.09
N LEU A 115 -0.66 -19.05 -11.99
CA LEU A 115 -0.71 -19.36 -13.40
C LEU A 115 -0.14 -20.75 -13.66
N VAL A 116 -0.83 -21.55 -14.47
CA VAL A 116 -0.40 -22.91 -14.85
C VAL A 116 -0.79 -23.24 -16.29
N GLY A 117 -0.13 -24.25 -16.87
CA GLY A 117 -0.56 -24.84 -18.15
C GLY A 117 -1.99 -25.38 -18.06
N LYS A 118 -2.68 -25.45 -19.21
CA LYS A 118 -4.10 -25.85 -19.27
C LYS A 118 -4.39 -27.25 -18.70
N GLU A 119 -3.39 -28.13 -18.75
CA GLU A 119 -3.45 -29.52 -18.28
C GLU A 119 -3.39 -29.66 -16.75
N VAL A 120 -2.82 -28.68 -16.04
CA VAL A 120 -2.64 -28.72 -14.58
C VAL A 120 -3.97 -28.36 -13.89
N ASN A 121 -4.48 -29.22 -13.02
CA ASN A 121 -5.80 -29.04 -12.42
C ASN A 121 -5.76 -28.91 -10.88
N SER A 122 -4.58 -29.09 -10.28
CA SER A 122 -4.41 -28.97 -8.83
C SER A 122 -3.03 -28.45 -8.45
N LEU A 123 -2.89 -27.87 -7.28
CA LEU A 123 -1.60 -27.48 -6.71
C LEU A 123 -0.68 -28.70 -6.51
N ALA A 124 -1.26 -29.87 -6.20
CA ALA A 124 -0.48 -31.10 -6.03
C ALA A 124 0.31 -31.50 -7.28
N GLU A 125 -0.16 -31.14 -8.47
CA GLU A 125 0.52 -31.39 -9.74
C GLU A 125 1.75 -30.49 -9.97
N LEU A 126 1.97 -29.48 -9.12
CA LEU A 126 3.18 -28.65 -9.10
C LEU A 126 4.37 -29.34 -8.45
N LYS A 127 4.17 -30.49 -7.80
CA LYS A 127 5.26 -31.21 -7.12
C LYS A 127 6.41 -31.52 -8.07
N GLY A 128 7.62 -31.09 -7.68
CA GLY A 128 8.86 -31.23 -8.48
C GLY A 128 8.95 -30.30 -9.70
N LYS A 129 7.95 -29.46 -9.97
CA LYS A 129 7.95 -28.51 -11.10
C LYS A 129 8.61 -27.20 -10.72
N GLU A 130 9.10 -26.50 -11.72
CA GLU A 130 9.57 -25.11 -11.60
C GLU A 130 8.36 -24.17 -11.44
N VAL A 131 8.42 -23.29 -10.44
CA VAL A 131 7.41 -22.27 -10.19
C VAL A 131 8.11 -20.93 -10.03
N ALA A 132 7.82 -20.00 -10.93
CA ALA A 132 8.32 -18.64 -10.81
C ALA A 132 7.57 -17.87 -9.73
N VAL A 133 8.30 -17.31 -8.79
CA VAL A 133 7.73 -16.55 -7.66
C VAL A 133 8.75 -15.56 -7.12
N ASN A 134 8.32 -14.39 -6.69
CA ASN A 134 9.18 -13.42 -6.02
C ASN A 134 9.40 -13.85 -4.57
N GLU A 135 10.64 -14.26 -4.25
CA GLU A 135 11.00 -14.67 -2.89
C GLU A 135 11.03 -13.47 -1.95
N GLY A 136 10.40 -13.64 -0.80
CA GLY A 136 10.32 -12.59 0.21
C GLY A 136 9.17 -11.61 0.03
N SER A 137 8.35 -11.79 -0.99
CA SER A 137 7.16 -10.99 -1.26
C SER A 137 5.87 -11.71 -0.89
N VAL A 138 4.74 -10.99 -1.03
CA VAL A 138 3.39 -11.53 -0.89
C VAL A 138 3.14 -12.77 -1.74
N SER A 139 3.74 -12.87 -2.95
CA SER A 139 3.59 -14.05 -3.82
C SER A 139 4.12 -15.31 -3.17
N GLN A 140 5.30 -15.24 -2.52
CA GLN A 140 5.85 -16.38 -1.78
C GLN A 140 5.02 -16.71 -0.53
N PHE A 141 4.61 -15.70 0.22
CA PHE A 141 3.76 -15.85 1.39
C PHE A 141 2.46 -16.59 1.03
N TRP A 142 1.74 -16.09 0.01
CA TRP A 142 0.47 -16.65 -0.40
C TRP A 142 0.60 -18.04 -1.03
N LEU A 143 1.61 -18.27 -1.87
CA LEU A 143 1.89 -19.60 -2.42
C LEU A 143 2.19 -20.60 -1.29
N SER A 144 3.00 -20.23 -0.29
CA SER A 144 3.27 -21.09 0.86
C SER A 144 2.01 -21.44 1.63
N TYR A 145 1.12 -20.46 1.82
CA TYR A 145 -0.19 -20.65 2.43
C TYR A 145 -1.03 -21.67 1.63
N LEU A 146 -1.13 -21.50 0.31
CA LEU A 146 -1.89 -22.39 -0.58
C LEU A 146 -1.32 -23.82 -0.57
N LEU A 147 0.00 -23.98 -0.70
CA LEU A 147 0.68 -25.27 -0.69
C LEU A 147 0.45 -26.00 0.64
N LYS A 148 0.53 -25.30 1.78
CA LYS A 148 0.24 -25.88 3.10
C LYS A 148 -1.18 -26.46 3.17
N HIS A 149 -2.18 -25.79 2.60
CA HIS A 149 -3.56 -26.27 2.55
C HIS A 149 -3.74 -27.45 1.56
N ALA A 150 -2.85 -27.57 0.58
CA ALA A 150 -2.77 -28.73 -0.32
C ALA A 150 -1.92 -29.89 0.24
N GLY A 151 -1.46 -29.80 1.50
CA GLY A 151 -0.58 -30.81 2.12
C GLY A 151 0.85 -30.81 1.58
N MET A 152 1.30 -29.69 1.05
CA MET A 152 2.61 -29.45 0.45
C MET A 152 3.38 -28.35 1.18
N THR A 153 4.65 -28.23 0.84
CA THR A 153 5.54 -27.15 1.29
C THR A 153 6.25 -26.52 0.09
N MET A 154 6.98 -25.43 0.31
CA MET A 154 7.82 -24.84 -0.73
C MET A 154 8.95 -25.78 -1.20
N ASP A 155 9.38 -26.72 -0.37
CA ASP A 155 10.39 -27.74 -0.73
C ASP A 155 9.87 -28.79 -1.73
N ASP A 156 8.54 -28.90 -1.88
CA ASP A 156 7.94 -29.80 -2.88
C ASP A 156 7.97 -29.26 -4.31
N ILE A 157 8.35 -27.99 -4.50
CA ILE A 157 8.47 -27.32 -5.81
C ILE A 157 9.90 -26.82 -6.05
N LYS A 158 10.21 -26.43 -7.27
CA LYS A 158 11.49 -25.79 -7.62
C LYS A 158 11.27 -24.32 -7.83
N VAL A 159 11.56 -23.51 -6.82
CA VAL A 159 11.39 -22.06 -6.88
C VAL A 159 12.35 -21.45 -7.92
N GLN A 160 11.83 -20.64 -8.81
CA GLN A 160 12.56 -19.74 -9.71
C GLN A 160 12.30 -18.31 -9.24
N ASN A 161 13.26 -17.74 -8.49
CA ASN A 161 13.12 -16.40 -7.93
C ASN A 161 13.21 -15.33 -9.01
N MET A 162 12.15 -14.53 -9.15
CA MET A 162 12.08 -13.36 -10.05
C MET A 162 10.91 -12.47 -9.64
N THR A 163 10.92 -11.21 -10.09
CA THR A 163 9.80 -10.28 -9.82
C THR A 163 8.49 -10.85 -10.38
N ALA A 164 7.35 -10.36 -9.90
CA ALA A 164 6.04 -10.83 -10.37
C ALA A 164 5.82 -10.59 -11.87
N ASP A 165 6.34 -9.47 -12.39
CA ASP A 165 6.30 -9.13 -13.82
C ASP A 165 7.14 -10.10 -14.66
N ASP A 166 8.36 -10.41 -14.19
CA ASP A 166 9.24 -11.37 -14.83
C ASP A 166 8.67 -12.78 -14.77
N ALA A 167 8.04 -13.17 -13.64
CA ALA A 167 7.37 -14.45 -13.47
C ALA A 167 6.22 -14.63 -14.48
N ALA A 168 5.38 -13.61 -14.64
CA ALA A 168 4.32 -13.58 -15.63
C ALA A 168 4.88 -13.69 -17.06
N THR A 169 5.91 -12.92 -17.38
CA THR A 169 6.58 -12.93 -18.69
C THR A 169 7.23 -14.28 -18.98
N ALA A 170 7.87 -14.88 -17.99
CA ALA A 170 8.48 -16.21 -18.09
C ALA A 170 7.42 -17.29 -18.35
N PHE A 171 6.27 -17.21 -17.66
CA PHE A 171 5.16 -18.12 -17.89
C PHE A 171 4.55 -17.94 -19.29
N ILE A 172 4.20 -16.71 -19.67
CA ILE A 172 3.61 -16.40 -20.98
C ILE A 172 4.52 -16.83 -22.14
N SER A 173 5.83 -16.72 -21.98
CA SER A 173 6.81 -17.17 -22.99
C SER A 173 7.10 -18.68 -22.94
N GLY A 174 6.50 -19.44 -22.03
CA GLY A 174 6.69 -20.88 -21.88
C GLY A 174 8.04 -21.28 -21.25
N ARG A 175 8.75 -20.35 -20.62
CA ARG A 175 10.03 -20.62 -19.93
C ARG A 175 9.87 -21.35 -18.62
N VAL A 176 8.73 -21.15 -17.94
CA VAL A 176 8.36 -21.84 -16.72
C VAL A 176 6.95 -22.43 -16.82
N PRO A 177 6.67 -23.60 -16.22
CA PRO A 177 5.36 -24.25 -16.29
C PRO A 177 4.32 -23.64 -15.35
N ALA A 178 4.74 -22.85 -14.37
CA ALA A 178 3.86 -22.16 -13.42
C ALA A 178 4.49 -20.87 -12.92
N ALA A 179 3.63 -19.91 -12.53
CA ALA A 179 4.06 -18.65 -11.94
C ALA A 179 3.03 -18.13 -10.94
N VAL A 180 3.48 -17.37 -9.96
CA VAL A 180 2.62 -16.57 -9.06
C VAL A 180 2.81 -15.11 -9.38
N THR A 181 1.71 -14.43 -9.65
CA THR A 181 1.69 -13.03 -10.04
C THR A 181 0.32 -12.42 -9.74
N TRP A 182 0.11 -11.18 -10.16
CA TRP A 182 -1.12 -10.43 -9.96
C TRP A 182 -1.63 -9.74 -11.23
N GLU A 183 -2.75 -9.04 -11.13
CA GLU A 183 -3.28 -8.24 -12.25
C GLU A 183 -2.33 -7.09 -12.62
N PRO A 184 -2.18 -6.75 -13.90
CA PRO A 184 -2.99 -7.22 -15.05
C PRO A 184 -2.51 -8.51 -15.72
N HIS A 185 -1.50 -9.18 -15.19
CA HIS A 185 -0.89 -10.36 -15.83
C HIS A 185 -1.84 -11.56 -15.89
N LEU A 186 -2.75 -11.70 -14.89
CA LEU A 186 -3.76 -12.76 -14.89
C LEU A 186 -4.72 -12.57 -16.07
N SER A 187 -5.18 -11.34 -16.28
CA SER A 187 -6.03 -10.97 -17.42
C SER A 187 -5.32 -11.21 -18.76
N LEU A 188 -4.03 -10.85 -18.84
CA LEU A 188 -3.22 -11.06 -20.05
C LEU A 188 -3.10 -12.56 -20.40
N VAL A 189 -2.94 -13.43 -19.42
CA VAL A 189 -2.89 -14.89 -19.64
C VAL A 189 -4.24 -15.42 -20.10
N ARG A 190 -5.34 -14.94 -19.52
CA ARG A 190 -6.72 -15.28 -19.95
C ARG A 190 -6.95 -14.87 -21.41
N GLU A 191 -6.58 -13.65 -21.78
CA GLU A 191 -6.71 -13.11 -23.13
C GLU A 191 -5.90 -13.90 -24.15
N LYS A 192 -4.61 -14.13 -23.87
CA LYS A 192 -3.71 -14.86 -24.76
C LYS A 192 -3.96 -16.37 -24.80
N GLN A 193 -4.78 -16.89 -23.91
CA GLN A 193 -5.07 -18.33 -23.77
C GLN A 193 -3.82 -19.21 -23.62
N GLN A 194 -2.76 -18.69 -23.05
CA GLN A 194 -1.47 -19.38 -22.83
C GLN A 194 -1.38 -20.06 -21.49
N GLY A 195 -2.43 -20.67 -21.03
CA GLY A 195 -2.57 -21.33 -19.74
C GLY A 195 -3.89 -20.96 -19.10
N LYS A 196 -3.92 -21.03 -17.77
CA LYS A 196 -5.07 -20.63 -16.95
C LYS A 196 -4.62 -20.14 -15.59
N VAL A 197 -5.48 -19.39 -14.94
CA VAL A 197 -5.39 -19.14 -13.49
C VAL A 197 -5.95 -20.38 -12.79
N LEU A 198 -5.11 -21.11 -12.07
CA LEU A 198 -5.49 -22.32 -11.34
C LEU A 198 -6.29 -21.99 -10.09
N VAL A 199 -5.82 -21.00 -9.35
CA VAL A 199 -6.42 -20.46 -8.13
C VAL A 199 -6.10 -18.97 -8.07
N ASP A 200 -7.04 -18.19 -7.61
CA ASP A 200 -6.87 -16.77 -7.33
C ASP A 200 -7.26 -16.42 -5.89
N SER A 201 -7.03 -15.17 -5.50
CA SER A 201 -7.24 -14.68 -4.14
C SER A 201 -8.71 -14.63 -3.69
N THR A 202 -9.70 -14.86 -4.59
CA THR A 202 -11.10 -15.03 -4.18
C THR A 202 -11.30 -16.23 -3.27
N THR A 203 -10.43 -17.24 -3.36
CA THR A 203 -10.47 -18.46 -2.52
C THR A 203 -9.92 -18.23 -1.11
N THR A 204 -9.25 -17.11 -0.88
CA THR A 204 -8.57 -16.76 0.37
C THR A 204 -8.87 -15.32 0.81
N PRO A 205 -10.16 -14.94 0.99
CA PRO A 205 -10.54 -13.56 1.27
C PRO A 205 -9.86 -13.03 2.53
N GLY A 206 -9.29 -11.83 2.45
CA GLY A 206 -8.64 -11.13 3.56
C GLY A 206 -7.28 -11.70 3.97
N VAL A 207 -6.66 -12.59 3.18
CA VAL A 207 -5.30 -13.09 3.42
C VAL A 207 -4.25 -12.12 2.85
N ILE A 208 -4.48 -11.55 1.69
CA ILE A 208 -3.64 -10.52 1.08
C ILE A 208 -4.29 -9.17 1.33
N VAL A 209 -3.69 -8.37 2.20
CA VAL A 209 -4.20 -7.06 2.63
C VAL A 209 -3.11 -6.02 2.49
N ASP A 210 -3.42 -4.96 1.76
CA ASP A 210 -2.52 -3.85 1.48
C ASP A 210 -2.72 -2.69 2.45
N VAL A 211 -1.61 -2.13 2.89
CA VAL A 211 -1.58 -1.04 3.88
C VAL A 211 -0.55 0.01 3.49
N VAL A 212 -0.71 1.23 4.00
CA VAL A 212 0.40 2.20 4.08
C VAL A 212 1.07 2.05 5.44
N ALA A 213 2.37 1.79 5.41
CA ALA A 213 3.21 1.73 6.60
C ALA A 213 4.24 2.86 6.59
N LEU A 214 4.32 3.61 7.69
CA LEU A 214 5.24 4.73 7.88
C LEU A 214 6.27 4.42 8.97
N ASN A 215 7.47 4.98 8.84
CA ASN A 215 8.50 4.90 9.87
C ASN A 215 7.98 5.47 11.20
N CYS A 216 8.32 4.84 12.32
CA CYS A 216 7.84 5.24 13.64
C CYS A 216 8.20 6.69 13.99
N ASP A 217 9.37 7.17 13.59
CA ASP A 217 9.79 8.55 13.82
C ASP A 217 8.98 9.57 12.99
N VAL A 218 8.56 9.19 11.79
CA VAL A 218 7.63 10.00 10.97
C VAL A 218 6.26 10.09 11.64
N ILE A 219 5.74 8.96 12.12
CA ILE A 219 4.44 8.89 12.82
C ILE A 219 4.44 9.79 14.06
N GLU A 220 5.54 9.81 14.82
CA GLU A 220 5.64 10.61 16.06
C GLU A 220 5.95 12.08 15.81
N LYS A 221 6.77 12.40 14.80
CA LYS A 221 7.20 13.77 14.53
C LYS A 221 6.27 14.54 13.60
N GLN A 222 5.49 13.84 12.75
CA GLN A 222 4.65 14.41 11.71
C GLN A 222 3.21 13.87 11.77
N PRO A 223 2.53 13.85 12.94
CA PRO A 223 1.20 13.24 13.07
C PRO A 223 0.13 13.92 12.21
N ASP A 224 0.28 15.20 11.90
CA ASP A 224 -0.68 15.92 11.06
C ASP A 224 -0.53 15.52 9.57
N ASP A 225 0.69 15.22 9.11
CA ASP A 225 0.92 14.67 7.78
C ASP A 225 0.33 13.25 7.65
N VAL A 226 0.42 12.44 8.70
CA VAL A 226 -0.22 11.10 8.74
C VAL A 226 -1.74 11.22 8.66
N LYS A 227 -2.34 12.16 9.40
CA LYS A 227 -3.80 12.44 9.31
C LYS A 227 -4.19 12.90 7.91
N ALA A 228 -3.40 13.79 7.32
CA ALA A 228 -3.62 14.29 5.96
C ALA A 228 -3.61 13.16 4.93
N LEU A 229 -2.65 12.23 5.07
CA LEU A 229 -2.54 11.03 4.24
C LEU A 229 -3.81 10.16 4.36
N VAL A 230 -4.21 9.80 5.56
CA VAL A 230 -5.38 8.92 5.79
C VAL A 230 -6.67 9.56 5.30
N LYS A 231 -6.90 10.85 5.60
CA LYS A 231 -8.09 11.59 5.11
C LYS A 231 -8.13 11.67 3.59
N GLY A 232 -6.99 11.94 2.97
CA GLY A 232 -6.89 12.01 1.50
C GLY A 232 -7.23 10.69 0.84
N LEU A 233 -6.77 9.56 1.41
CA LEU A 233 -7.09 8.21 0.94
C LEU A 233 -8.60 7.93 1.03
N TYR A 234 -9.25 8.21 2.15
CA TYR A 234 -10.70 7.98 2.28
C TYR A 234 -11.51 8.82 1.29
N LYS A 235 -11.10 10.08 1.05
CA LYS A 235 -11.70 10.93 0.01
C LYS A 235 -11.54 10.31 -1.39
N ALA A 236 -10.37 9.74 -1.69
CA ALA A 236 -10.12 9.10 -3.00
C ALA A 236 -11.00 7.85 -3.18
N VAL A 237 -11.14 7.01 -2.16
CA VAL A 237 -12.04 5.85 -2.21
C VAL A 237 -13.49 6.29 -2.40
N GLN A 238 -13.94 7.33 -1.69
CA GLN A 238 -15.28 7.88 -1.87
C GLN A 238 -15.47 8.40 -3.30
N PHE A 239 -14.51 9.17 -3.82
CA PHE A 239 -14.55 9.65 -5.21
C PHE A 239 -14.63 8.50 -6.22
N THR A 240 -13.89 7.41 -5.98
CA THR A 240 -13.91 6.22 -6.85
C THR A 240 -15.31 5.59 -6.90
N LYS A 241 -16.01 5.50 -5.76
CA LYS A 241 -17.38 4.99 -5.69
C LYS A 241 -18.39 5.86 -6.44
N GLU A 242 -18.21 7.18 -6.36
CA GLU A 242 -19.11 8.17 -6.97
C GLU A 242 -18.83 8.38 -8.47
N ASN A 243 -17.57 8.29 -8.89
CA ASN A 243 -17.08 8.65 -10.21
C ASN A 243 -16.08 7.59 -10.76
N PRO A 244 -16.45 6.31 -10.88
CA PRO A 244 -15.50 5.22 -11.14
C PRO A 244 -14.70 5.41 -12.44
N GLN A 245 -15.37 5.81 -13.54
CA GLN A 245 -14.66 6.01 -14.81
C GLN A 245 -13.57 7.09 -14.69
N LYS A 246 -13.93 8.23 -14.09
CA LYS A 246 -12.98 9.34 -13.92
C LYS A 246 -11.83 8.98 -12.95
N ALA A 247 -12.14 8.22 -11.91
CA ALA A 247 -11.14 7.72 -10.97
C ALA A 247 -10.13 6.82 -11.69
N TYR A 248 -10.59 5.86 -12.47
CA TYR A 248 -9.71 4.94 -13.21
C TYR A 248 -8.87 5.64 -14.28
N GLU A 249 -9.39 6.67 -14.96
CA GLU A 249 -8.61 7.51 -15.88
C GLU A 249 -7.42 8.19 -15.17
N ILE A 250 -7.64 8.70 -13.96
CA ILE A 250 -6.58 9.38 -13.18
C ILE A 250 -5.61 8.35 -12.60
N MET A 251 -6.12 7.26 -12.04
CA MET A 251 -5.31 6.17 -11.48
C MET A 251 -4.38 5.58 -12.54
N ALA A 252 -4.90 5.27 -13.73
CA ALA A 252 -4.13 4.68 -14.84
C ALA A 252 -2.97 5.59 -15.26
N LYS A 253 -3.22 6.89 -15.37
CA LYS A 253 -2.18 7.87 -15.68
C LYS A 253 -1.11 7.95 -14.58
N GLY A 254 -1.52 7.81 -13.32
CA GLY A 254 -0.63 7.92 -12.16
C GLY A 254 0.21 6.66 -11.95
N VAL A 255 -0.42 5.48 -11.93
CA VAL A 255 0.24 4.19 -11.75
C VAL A 255 1.16 3.88 -12.93
N GLY A 256 0.68 4.11 -14.16
CA GLY A 256 1.49 3.91 -15.36
C GLY A 256 1.78 2.45 -15.67
N GLY A 257 2.88 2.22 -16.41
CA GLY A 257 3.33 0.88 -16.78
C GLY A 257 2.25 0.06 -17.50
N TYR A 258 2.06 -1.18 -17.08
CA TYR A 258 1.03 -2.09 -17.63
C TYR A 258 -0.40 -1.67 -17.33
N LEU A 259 -0.61 -0.77 -16.35
CA LEU A 259 -1.91 -0.24 -15.94
C LEU A 259 -2.18 1.17 -16.48
N SER A 260 -1.41 1.62 -17.48
CA SER A 260 -1.54 2.98 -18.07
C SER A 260 -2.82 3.17 -18.90
N ASP A 261 -3.44 2.09 -19.37
CA ASP A 261 -4.75 2.14 -20.02
C ASP A 261 -5.88 2.14 -18.98
N PRO A 262 -6.82 3.11 -19.02
CA PRO A 262 -7.90 3.18 -18.04
C PRO A 262 -8.83 1.98 -18.02
N GLN A 263 -9.03 1.30 -19.17
CA GLN A 263 -9.88 0.12 -19.26
C GLN A 263 -9.19 -1.10 -18.64
N GLU A 264 -7.89 -1.25 -18.90
CA GLU A 264 -7.08 -2.31 -18.28
C GLU A 264 -7.01 -2.15 -16.76
N LEU A 265 -6.82 -0.91 -16.28
CA LEU A 265 -6.87 -0.62 -14.85
C LEU A 265 -8.26 -0.91 -14.25
N ALA A 266 -9.35 -0.53 -14.94
CA ALA A 266 -10.70 -0.81 -14.49
C ALA A 266 -10.98 -2.32 -14.43
N ASN A 267 -10.47 -3.10 -15.38
CA ASN A 267 -10.57 -4.56 -15.38
C ASN A 267 -9.80 -5.17 -14.20
N ALA A 268 -8.56 -4.74 -13.98
CA ALA A 268 -7.73 -5.18 -12.86
C ALA A 268 -8.34 -4.81 -11.51
N ALA A 269 -8.99 -3.65 -11.41
CA ALA A 269 -9.64 -3.18 -10.19
C ALA A 269 -10.84 -4.04 -9.76
N GLN A 270 -11.39 -4.91 -10.63
CA GLN A 270 -12.41 -5.89 -10.25
C GLN A 270 -11.84 -6.96 -9.30
N GLY A 271 -10.54 -7.18 -9.32
CA GLY A 271 -9.84 -8.08 -8.42
C GLY A 271 -9.42 -7.45 -7.08
N VAL A 272 -9.92 -6.25 -6.74
CA VAL A 272 -9.52 -5.48 -5.56
C VAL A 272 -10.73 -4.89 -4.85
N ARG A 273 -10.72 -4.92 -3.53
CA ARG A 273 -11.68 -4.19 -2.69
C ARG A 273 -10.99 -3.02 -2.03
N PHE A 274 -11.24 -1.81 -2.51
CA PHE A 274 -10.71 -0.59 -1.90
C PHE A 274 -11.36 -0.31 -0.55
N TYR A 275 -10.56 -0.01 0.46
CA TYR A 275 -11.01 0.18 1.83
C TYR A 275 -11.36 1.63 2.12
N ASP A 276 -12.64 1.87 2.44
CA ASP A 276 -13.08 3.11 3.03
C ASP A 276 -12.79 3.15 4.55
N GLN A 277 -13.17 4.23 5.21
CA GLN A 277 -12.94 4.40 6.64
C GLN A 277 -13.57 3.28 7.46
N ALA A 278 -14.83 2.90 7.21
CA ALA A 278 -15.53 1.88 7.98
C ALA A 278 -14.89 0.49 7.83
N MET A 279 -14.44 0.16 6.63
CA MET A 279 -13.69 -1.08 6.37
C MET A 279 -12.33 -1.05 7.05
N SER A 280 -11.63 0.09 7.00
CA SER A 280 -10.33 0.27 7.68
C SER A 280 -10.46 0.17 9.20
N GLU A 281 -11.50 0.74 9.81
CA GLU A 281 -11.80 0.61 11.24
C GLU A 281 -12.09 -0.85 11.64
N THR A 282 -12.79 -1.60 10.81
CA THR A 282 -13.05 -3.02 11.03
C THR A 282 -11.76 -3.84 10.95
N LEU A 283 -10.97 -3.60 9.91
CA LEU A 283 -9.75 -4.37 9.65
C LEU A 283 -8.63 -4.02 10.62
N LEU A 284 -8.20 -2.74 10.63
CA LEU A 284 -7.09 -2.29 11.47
C LEU A 284 -7.50 -2.18 12.93
N GLY A 285 -8.76 -1.84 13.21
CA GLY A 285 -9.27 -1.53 14.53
C GLY A 285 -9.31 -0.03 14.80
N VAL A 286 -9.70 0.31 16.03
CA VAL A 286 -9.74 1.69 16.53
C VAL A 286 -8.94 1.78 17.84
N PRO A 287 -8.57 2.98 18.32
CA PRO A 287 -7.83 3.10 19.57
C PRO A 287 -8.44 2.29 20.73
N GLY A 288 -7.65 1.39 21.29
CA GLY A 288 -8.06 0.48 22.36
C GLY A 288 -8.85 -0.78 21.95
N LYS A 289 -9.18 -0.94 20.66
CA LYS A 289 -9.89 -2.12 20.14
C LYS A 289 -9.21 -2.61 18.87
N PRO A 290 -8.37 -3.65 18.96
CA PRO A 290 -7.74 -4.26 17.78
C PRO A 290 -8.75 -4.80 16.76
N GLY A 291 -8.43 -4.67 15.47
CA GLY A 291 -9.25 -5.14 14.37
C GLY A 291 -8.99 -6.59 13.95
N GLU A 292 -9.65 -6.99 12.86
CA GLU A 292 -9.60 -8.35 12.30
C GLU A 292 -8.22 -8.73 11.75
N ILE A 293 -7.37 -7.75 11.41
CA ILE A 293 -6.01 -7.95 10.90
C ILE A 293 -5.12 -8.79 11.83
N LYS A 294 -5.48 -8.91 13.11
CA LYS A 294 -4.81 -9.84 14.04
C LYS A 294 -4.74 -11.26 13.52
N GLY A 295 -5.76 -11.71 12.80
CA GLY A 295 -5.79 -13.03 12.17
C GLY A 295 -4.70 -13.18 11.11
N VAL A 296 -4.57 -12.16 10.27
CA VAL A 296 -3.56 -12.12 9.20
C VAL A 296 -2.15 -12.00 9.78
N ILE A 297 -1.96 -11.17 10.81
CA ILE A 297 -0.67 -11.06 11.52
C ILE A 297 -0.22 -12.42 12.11
N ARG A 298 -1.14 -13.17 12.72
CA ARG A 298 -0.84 -14.51 13.22
C ARG A 298 -0.43 -15.44 12.08
N LEU A 299 -1.21 -15.48 10.99
CA LEU A 299 -0.92 -16.27 9.81
C LEU A 299 0.46 -15.92 9.22
N ALA A 300 0.77 -14.63 9.10
CA ALA A 300 2.05 -14.14 8.58
C ALA A 300 3.22 -14.57 9.47
N ASN A 301 3.09 -14.45 10.81
CA ASN A 301 4.10 -14.96 11.75
C ASN A 301 4.36 -16.46 11.55
N GLU A 302 3.31 -17.27 11.44
CA GLU A 302 3.42 -18.73 11.23
C GLU A 302 4.08 -19.04 9.89
N THR A 303 3.63 -18.41 8.81
CA THR A 303 4.11 -18.66 7.45
C THR A 303 5.59 -18.26 7.30
N TRP A 304 5.95 -17.04 7.70
CA TRP A 304 7.34 -16.57 7.62
C TRP A 304 8.28 -17.34 8.56
N SER A 305 7.77 -17.82 9.73
CA SER A 305 8.57 -18.68 10.61
C SER A 305 8.90 -20.01 9.91
N GLY A 306 7.94 -20.60 9.23
CA GLY A 306 8.16 -21.83 8.45
C GLY A 306 9.14 -21.63 7.29
N LEU A 307 8.94 -20.54 6.50
CA LEU A 307 9.76 -20.24 5.34
C LEU A 307 11.22 -19.92 5.67
N GLN A 308 11.46 -19.23 6.79
CA GLN A 308 12.82 -18.76 7.14
C GLN A 308 13.51 -19.64 8.20
N GLY A 309 12.84 -20.68 8.72
CA GLY A 309 13.39 -21.53 9.77
C GLY A 309 13.73 -20.78 11.07
N LYS A 310 13.15 -19.60 11.29
CA LYS A 310 13.31 -18.79 12.49
C LYS A 310 11.97 -18.28 12.98
N ARG A 311 11.84 -18.10 14.30
CA ARG A 311 10.57 -17.68 14.90
C ARG A 311 10.32 -16.19 14.63
N PHE A 312 9.13 -15.87 14.07
CA PHE A 312 8.57 -14.52 14.00
C PHE A 312 7.51 -14.39 15.11
N GLU A 313 7.57 -13.29 15.87
CA GLU A 313 6.66 -12.98 16.98
C GLU A 313 6.29 -11.50 16.97
N VAL A 314 6.00 -10.96 15.80
CA VAL A 314 5.57 -9.58 15.66
C VAL A 314 4.14 -9.46 16.18
N SER A 315 3.93 -8.60 17.18
CA SER A 315 2.61 -8.38 17.75
C SER A 315 1.79 -7.39 16.90
N TYR A 316 0.48 -7.36 17.17
CA TYR A 316 -0.39 -6.35 16.56
C TYR A 316 0.07 -4.92 16.90
N ASP A 317 0.41 -4.66 18.16
CA ASP A 317 0.83 -3.33 18.62
C ASP A 317 2.20 -2.91 18.06
N ASP A 318 3.04 -3.86 17.67
CA ASP A 318 4.28 -3.58 16.95
C ASP A 318 4.04 -3.12 15.51
N LEU A 319 2.94 -3.57 14.89
CA LEU A 319 2.75 -3.46 13.45
C LEU A 319 1.66 -2.47 13.03
N VAL A 320 0.72 -2.12 13.92
CA VAL A 320 -0.44 -1.27 13.59
C VAL A 320 -0.49 -0.05 14.50
N ASP A 321 -0.81 1.10 13.94
CA ASP A 321 -1.12 2.33 14.67
C ASP A 321 -2.52 2.82 14.29
N THR A 322 -3.47 2.64 15.20
CA THR A 322 -4.88 2.97 14.96
C THR A 322 -5.25 4.43 15.25
N ARG A 323 -4.32 5.26 15.74
CA ARG A 323 -4.58 6.67 16.09
C ARG A 323 -5.14 7.50 14.94
N PHE A 324 -4.90 7.07 13.71
CA PHE A 324 -5.23 7.81 12.50
C PHE A 324 -6.40 7.21 11.70
N VAL A 325 -6.89 6.04 12.07
CA VAL A 325 -7.93 5.32 11.31
C VAL A 325 -9.30 6.02 11.40
N THR A 326 -9.62 6.58 12.57
CA THR A 326 -10.85 7.36 12.80
C THR A 326 -10.57 8.85 12.54
N GLN A 327 -11.00 9.41 11.40
CA GLN A 327 -10.73 10.80 11.03
C GLN A 327 -12.01 11.56 10.64
#